data_7e48711c5f3bbd43958fc235f5a3e2a1
#
_entry.id   7e48711c5f3bbd43958fc235f5a3e2a1
#
_cell.length_a   1.000
_cell.length_b   1.000
_cell.length_c   1.000
_cell.angle_alpha   90.00
_cell.angle_beta   90.00
_cell.angle_gamma   90.00
#
_symmetry.space_group_name_H-M   'P 1'
#
loop_
_entity.id
_entity.type
_entity.pdbx_description
1 polymer ?
#
loop_
_entity_poly.entity_id
_entity_poly.type
_entity_poly.pdbx_seq_one_letter_code
_entity_poly.pdbx_strand_id
1 'polypeptide(L)'
;MKNKKQTLLIFSLICNLILLFLIFPVNRARIRILFFSIMGYSSGNVPNFRDTLLVTEFKPKSQYKQTHSNKDIPSFPVIESHGHLGLFFKTNPAQVSKALDDLNIEYFINLNTRGGKDFLDIKKEYNDKRILHFTSFRWDYIKEADGVSKILATLKSDFEAGARGVKLWKNFGLELKKPNGERLRLDDEILEPIFQEIERQEKIVSIHTADPEAFFYPIDETNERYEELIRHPEWSFNSEVFPKFQEIMEEREKMFKKYPKIKFVSLHFGEFAHRLEDADRLLTTNPNVSIDIAARIDELGRHPIQTREFFTKWQDRILFGMDGPPEKEKLSIYVRFLETQDEYFDYYPVNKPRKGIWKIYGLGLSTPILKKIYYENTKILLKL
;
A
#
# COMPACT_ATOMS: atom_id res chain seq x y z
N MET A 1 -15.37 22.21 69.13
CA MET A 1 -16.00 23.03 68.08
C MET A 1 -15.17 23.14 66.74
N LYS A 2 -13.83 23.10 66.82
CA LYS A 2 -12.98 23.16 65.55
C LYS A 2 -13.19 22.00 64.58
N ASN A 3 -13.39 20.77 65.05
CA ASN A 3 -13.53 19.59 64.20
C ASN A 3 -14.84 19.57 63.39
N LYS A 4 -15.97 20.05 63.92
CA LYS A 4 -17.24 20.06 63.19
C LYS A 4 -17.24 21.02 62.00
N LYS A 5 -16.57 22.17 62.13
CA LYS A 5 -16.46 23.12 60.99
C LYS A 5 -15.59 22.57 59.86
N GLN A 6 -14.51 21.87 60.17
CA GLN A 6 -13.67 21.22 59.15
C GLN A 6 -14.41 20.08 58.44
N THR A 7 -15.16 19.26 59.18
CA THR A 7 -15.96 18.17 58.57
C THR A 7 -17.06 18.72 57.65
N LEU A 8 -17.72 19.83 58.04
CA LEU A 8 -18.73 20.47 57.19
C LEU A 8 -18.14 21.08 55.91
N LEU A 9 -16.95 21.68 56.04
CA LEU A 9 -16.23 22.25 54.88
C LEU A 9 -15.82 21.17 53.86
N ILE A 10 -15.31 20.06 54.35
CA ILE A 10 -14.92 18.90 53.52
C ILE A 10 -16.13 18.30 52.84
N PHE A 11 -17.25 18.15 53.57
CA PHE A 11 -18.50 17.63 53.01
C PHE A 11 -19.08 18.56 51.92
N SER A 12 -19.07 19.87 52.13
CA SER A 12 -19.48 20.88 51.16
C SER A 12 -18.62 20.86 49.88
N LEU A 13 -17.27 20.70 50.07
CA LEU A 13 -16.34 20.58 48.93
C LEU A 13 -16.59 19.32 48.12
N ILE A 14 -16.86 18.19 48.76
CA ILE A 14 -17.18 16.91 48.12
C ILE A 14 -18.50 17.01 47.34
N CYS A 15 -19.53 17.63 47.92
CA CYS A 15 -20.82 17.82 47.24
C CYS A 15 -20.69 18.75 46.02
N ASN A 16 -19.90 19.81 46.09
CA ASN A 16 -19.66 20.71 44.97
C ASN A 16 -18.83 20.03 43.86
N LEU A 17 -17.86 19.18 44.22
CA LEU A 17 -17.08 18.38 43.29
C LEU A 17 -17.95 17.34 42.57
N ILE A 18 -18.88 16.68 43.28
CA ILE A 18 -19.85 15.74 42.70
C ILE A 18 -20.80 16.47 41.76
N LEU A 19 -21.27 17.68 42.10
CA LEU A 19 -22.11 18.51 41.23
C LEU A 19 -21.38 18.92 39.95
N LEU A 20 -20.12 19.34 40.04
CA LEU A 20 -19.24 19.61 38.89
C LEU A 20 -19.03 18.38 38.02
N PHE A 21 -18.95 17.20 38.61
CA PHE A 21 -18.81 15.92 37.92
C PHE A 21 -20.06 15.54 37.10
N LEU A 22 -21.24 15.94 37.56
CA LEU A 22 -22.53 15.67 36.91
C LEU A 22 -22.83 16.68 35.80
N ILE A 23 -22.36 17.92 35.92
CA ILE A 23 -22.70 19.03 35.02
C ILE A 23 -21.72 19.13 33.84
N PHE A 24 -20.47 18.74 33.98
CA PHE A 24 -19.43 18.89 32.97
C PHE A 24 -18.73 17.56 32.59
N PRO A 25 -19.29 16.76 31.73
CA PRO A 25 -18.70 15.45 31.34
C PRO A 25 -17.29 15.56 30.72
N VAL A 26 -16.96 16.69 30.11
CA VAL A 26 -15.66 16.92 29.44
C VAL A 26 -14.49 17.07 30.42
N ASN A 27 -14.74 17.44 31.67
CA ASN A 27 -13.69 17.71 32.68
C ASN A 27 -13.47 16.58 33.70
N ARG A 28 -14.00 15.38 33.47
CA ARG A 28 -13.92 14.26 34.44
C ARG A 28 -12.48 13.90 34.82
N ALA A 29 -11.54 13.96 33.90
CA ALA A 29 -10.14 13.67 34.18
C ALA A 29 -9.48 14.72 35.07
N ARG A 30 -9.73 16.01 34.83
CA ARG A 30 -9.20 17.12 35.62
C ARG A 30 -9.77 17.10 37.04
N ILE A 31 -11.06 16.84 37.20
CA ILE A 31 -11.72 16.74 38.49
C ILE A 31 -11.17 15.53 39.30
N ARG A 32 -10.93 14.39 38.63
CA ARG A 32 -10.27 13.25 39.29
C ARG A 32 -8.86 13.59 39.78
N ILE A 33 -8.06 14.26 38.99
CA ILE A 33 -6.70 14.67 39.34
C ILE A 33 -6.74 15.62 40.55
N LEU A 34 -7.65 16.59 40.54
CA LEU A 34 -7.84 17.52 41.65
C LEU A 34 -8.31 16.80 42.92
N PHE A 35 -9.24 15.86 42.80
CA PHE A 35 -9.75 15.05 43.93
C PHE A 35 -8.64 14.20 44.56
N PHE A 36 -7.83 13.51 43.75
CA PHE A 36 -6.69 12.74 44.24
C PHE A 36 -5.61 13.62 44.85
N SER A 37 -5.37 14.83 44.33
CA SER A 37 -4.46 15.82 44.92
C SER A 37 -4.93 16.30 46.30
N ILE A 38 -6.25 16.57 46.45
CA ILE A 38 -6.85 16.98 47.72
C ILE A 38 -6.81 15.84 48.76
N MET A 39 -6.92 14.59 48.32
CA MET A 39 -6.84 13.41 49.21
C MET A 39 -5.41 13.01 49.56
N GLY A 40 -4.41 13.83 49.22
CA GLY A 40 -3.02 13.61 49.61
C GLY A 40 -2.29 12.57 48.74
N TYR A 41 -2.93 12.08 47.69
CA TYR A 41 -2.20 11.37 46.64
C TYR A 41 -1.44 12.43 45.81
N SER A 42 -0.15 12.54 46.05
CA SER A 42 0.75 13.35 45.24
C SER A 42 0.66 12.88 43.82
N SER A 43 -0.22 13.50 43.02
CA SER A 43 0.02 13.53 41.57
C SER A 43 1.29 14.36 41.42
N GLY A 44 2.44 13.71 41.33
CA GLY A 44 3.67 14.40 40.98
C GLY A 44 3.35 15.39 39.87
N ASN A 45 3.96 16.57 39.90
CA ASN A 45 3.84 17.56 38.85
C ASN A 45 3.65 16.84 37.52
N VAL A 46 2.45 16.93 36.89
CA VAL A 46 2.21 16.48 35.54
C VAL A 46 2.57 17.66 34.62
N PRO A 47 3.85 17.89 34.35
CA PRO A 47 4.26 18.95 33.45
C PRO A 47 3.81 18.57 32.07
N ASN A 48 3.25 19.51 31.32
CA ASN A 48 2.87 19.38 29.92
C ASN A 48 1.68 18.44 29.63
N PHE A 49 0.69 18.35 30.53
CA PHE A 49 -0.59 17.71 30.18
C PHE A 49 -1.31 18.52 29.08
N ARG A 50 -1.54 17.89 27.94
CA ARG A 50 -2.34 18.45 26.83
C ARG A 50 -3.68 17.72 26.77
N ASP A 51 -4.76 18.45 27.04
CA ASP A 51 -6.13 17.94 27.00
C ASP A 51 -6.78 17.99 25.60
N THR A 52 -6.09 18.62 24.64
CA THR A 52 -6.54 18.80 23.24
C THR A 52 -5.49 18.26 22.27
N LEU A 53 -5.06 17.02 22.47
CA LEU A 53 -4.11 16.37 21.57
C LEU A 53 -4.84 15.90 20.30
N LEU A 54 -4.44 16.41 19.15
CA LEU A 54 -4.98 15.95 17.87
C LEU A 54 -4.46 14.54 17.53
N VAL A 55 -5.27 13.77 16.82
CA VAL A 55 -4.89 12.42 16.33
C VAL A 55 -3.59 12.48 15.50
N THR A 56 -3.41 13.51 14.68
CA THR A 56 -2.19 13.74 13.88
C THR A 56 -0.94 14.02 14.72
N GLU A 57 -1.11 14.48 15.97
CA GLU A 57 -0.04 14.76 16.92
C GLU A 57 0.23 13.58 17.86
N PHE A 58 -0.72 12.63 17.96
CA PHE A 58 -0.61 11.47 18.84
C PHE A 58 0.41 10.48 18.29
N LYS A 59 1.62 10.52 18.85
CA LYS A 59 2.77 9.67 18.46
C LYS A 59 3.29 8.90 19.68
N PRO A 60 2.56 7.88 20.13
CA PRO A 60 2.93 7.13 21.32
C PRO A 60 4.26 6.41 21.11
N LYS A 61 5.13 6.48 22.13
CA LYS A 61 6.35 5.68 22.19
C LYS A 61 6.03 4.38 22.91
N SER A 62 6.30 3.25 22.25
CA SER A 62 6.14 1.94 22.87
C SER A 62 7.10 1.81 24.07
N GLN A 63 6.61 1.26 25.16
CA GLN A 63 7.43 0.85 26.31
C GLN A 63 7.98 -0.58 26.12
N TYR A 64 7.49 -1.29 25.13
CA TYR A 64 7.97 -2.62 24.77
C TYR A 64 9.39 -2.53 24.21
N LYS A 65 10.31 -3.24 24.86
CA LYS A 65 11.71 -3.33 24.44
C LYS A 65 11.92 -4.69 23.79
N GLN A 66 11.93 -4.71 22.49
CA GLN A 66 12.20 -5.91 21.72
C GLN A 66 13.69 -5.99 21.36
N THR A 67 14.23 -7.19 21.38
CA THR A 67 15.49 -7.49 20.70
C THR A 67 15.20 -7.54 19.21
N HIS A 68 15.60 -6.52 18.47
CA HIS A 68 15.41 -6.48 17.03
C HIS A 68 16.35 -7.45 16.32
N SER A 69 15.87 -8.12 15.29
CA SER A 69 16.77 -8.77 14.36
C SER A 69 17.49 -7.70 13.55
N ASN A 70 18.82 -7.77 13.47
CA ASN A 70 19.65 -6.83 12.69
C ASN A 70 19.66 -7.18 11.18
N LYS A 71 18.55 -7.65 10.63
CA LYS A 71 18.43 -7.98 9.21
C LYS A 71 17.91 -6.78 8.43
N ASP A 72 18.82 -6.10 7.73
CA ASP A 72 18.51 -4.94 6.90
C ASP A 72 18.46 -5.28 5.41
N ILE A 73 19.02 -6.41 5.01
CA ILE A 73 19.18 -6.84 3.62
C ILE A 73 18.61 -8.25 3.46
N PRO A 74 17.95 -8.56 2.33
CA PRO A 74 17.39 -9.87 2.07
C PRO A 74 18.43 -10.99 2.14
N SER A 75 18.04 -12.14 2.71
CA SER A 75 18.89 -13.34 2.79
C SER A 75 19.18 -13.97 1.42
N PHE A 76 18.44 -13.58 0.38
CA PHE A 76 18.52 -14.09 -0.99
C PHE A 76 18.48 -12.92 -1.98
N PRO A 77 18.97 -13.12 -3.23
CA PRO A 77 18.75 -12.13 -4.29
C PRO A 77 17.25 -11.83 -4.46
N VAL A 78 16.96 -10.59 -4.82
CA VAL A 78 15.59 -10.10 -4.98
C VAL A 78 15.36 -9.67 -6.41
N ILE A 79 14.16 -9.94 -6.94
CA ILE A 79 13.61 -9.25 -8.09
C ILE A 79 12.53 -8.30 -7.57
N GLU A 80 12.80 -6.99 -7.64
CA GLU A 80 11.81 -5.96 -7.34
C GLU A 80 10.79 -5.89 -8.47
N SER A 81 9.56 -6.39 -8.23
CA SER A 81 8.52 -6.49 -9.26
C SER A 81 7.66 -5.24 -9.41
N HIS A 82 7.81 -4.27 -8.50
CA HIS A 82 6.99 -3.06 -8.45
C HIS A 82 7.84 -1.81 -8.20
N GLY A 83 8.83 -1.62 -9.03
CA GLY A 83 9.71 -0.47 -8.93
C GLY A 83 9.24 0.75 -9.72
N HIS A 84 9.64 1.93 -9.29
CA HIS A 84 9.35 3.20 -9.95
C HIS A 84 10.58 4.07 -10.10
N LEU A 85 10.99 4.35 -11.35
CA LEU A 85 12.08 5.25 -11.72
C LEU A 85 11.63 6.20 -12.82
N GLY A 86 12.15 7.42 -12.86
CA GLY A 86 11.77 8.44 -13.83
C GLY A 86 10.44 9.11 -13.49
N LEU A 87 9.79 9.78 -14.43
CA LEU A 87 8.53 10.52 -14.29
C LEU A 87 8.37 11.22 -12.92
N PHE A 88 7.72 10.55 -11.96
CA PHE A 88 7.43 11.08 -10.63
C PHE A 88 8.55 10.78 -9.61
N PHE A 89 9.43 9.81 -9.90
CA PHE A 89 10.51 9.36 -9.01
C PHE A 89 11.87 9.61 -9.65
N LYS A 90 12.26 10.90 -9.72
CA LYS A 90 13.55 11.31 -10.28
C LYS A 90 14.68 10.90 -9.34
N THR A 91 15.34 9.81 -9.67
CA THR A 91 16.49 9.27 -8.96
C THR A 91 17.72 9.29 -9.88
N ASN A 92 18.89 9.59 -9.38
CA ASN A 92 20.11 9.55 -10.18
C ASN A 92 20.39 8.11 -10.65
N PRO A 93 20.52 7.84 -11.97
CA PRO A 93 20.73 6.48 -12.49
C PRO A 93 21.94 5.74 -11.88
N ALA A 94 23.08 6.44 -11.64
CA ALA A 94 24.24 5.84 -11.01
C ALA A 94 23.99 5.45 -9.55
N GLN A 95 23.18 6.23 -8.83
CA GLN A 95 22.76 5.88 -7.47
C GLN A 95 21.81 4.68 -7.46
N VAL A 96 20.94 4.56 -8.48
CA VAL A 96 20.08 3.38 -8.63
C VAL A 96 20.92 2.13 -8.83
N SER A 97 21.85 2.11 -9.79
CA SER A 97 22.73 0.94 -10.04
C SER A 97 23.50 0.53 -8.79
N LYS A 98 24.06 1.52 -8.07
CA LYS A 98 24.71 1.26 -6.78
C LYS A 98 23.75 0.68 -5.73
N ALA A 99 22.55 1.21 -5.64
CA ALA A 99 21.54 0.71 -4.69
C ALA A 99 21.14 -0.74 -5.01
N LEU A 100 21.03 -1.12 -6.29
CA LEU A 100 20.78 -2.51 -6.66
C LEU A 100 21.87 -3.46 -6.13
N ASP A 101 23.15 -3.04 -6.22
CA ASP A 101 24.28 -3.82 -5.67
C ASP A 101 24.23 -3.89 -4.14
N ASP A 102 24.10 -2.73 -3.48
CA ASP A 102 24.13 -2.63 -2.02
C ASP A 102 22.94 -3.38 -1.35
N LEU A 103 21.81 -3.51 -2.05
CA LEU A 103 20.56 -4.06 -1.52
C LEU A 103 20.25 -5.49 -2.00
N ASN A 104 21.19 -6.15 -2.67
CA ASN A 104 21.02 -7.50 -3.20
C ASN A 104 19.82 -7.63 -4.17
N ILE A 105 19.56 -6.59 -5.00
CA ILE A 105 18.51 -6.58 -6.01
C ILE A 105 19.11 -7.00 -7.35
N GLU A 106 18.79 -8.20 -7.82
CA GLU A 106 19.34 -8.75 -9.07
C GLU A 106 18.64 -8.17 -10.30
N TYR A 107 17.32 -8.00 -10.22
CA TYR A 107 16.52 -7.31 -11.26
C TYR A 107 15.53 -6.34 -10.61
N PHE A 108 15.25 -5.27 -11.35
CA PHE A 108 14.33 -4.22 -10.96
C PHE A 108 13.35 -3.96 -12.09
N ILE A 109 12.06 -4.23 -11.88
CA ILE A 109 11.02 -3.95 -12.86
C ILE A 109 10.57 -2.52 -12.70
N ASN A 110 10.90 -1.66 -13.67
CA ASN A 110 10.43 -0.28 -13.67
C ASN A 110 9.03 -0.19 -14.29
N LEU A 111 8.02 0.10 -13.46
CA LEU A 111 6.63 0.29 -13.86
C LEU A 111 6.27 1.76 -14.10
N ASN A 112 7.20 2.70 -13.91
CA ASN A 112 6.93 4.14 -13.97
C ASN A 112 7.25 4.72 -15.35
N THR A 113 6.58 4.22 -16.40
CA THR A 113 6.71 4.73 -17.76
C THR A 113 5.35 5.10 -18.34
N ARG A 114 5.38 5.91 -19.40
CA ARG A 114 4.28 6.06 -20.35
C ARG A 114 4.73 5.52 -21.70
N GLY A 115 3.81 5.13 -22.58
CA GLY A 115 4.17 4.60 -23.89
C GLY A 115 4.83 5.62 -24.82
N GLY A 116 5.48 5.10 -25.86
CA GLY A 116 6.12 5.88 -26.91
C GLY A 116 7.38 6.60 -26.45
N LYS A 117 7.50 7.89 -26.78
CA LYS A 117 8.71 8.66 -26.48
C LYS A 117 9.10 8.61 -25.00
N ASP A 118 8.14 8.69 -24.08
CA ASP A 118 8.41 8.67 -22.63
C ASP A 118 9.06 7.34 -22.21
N PHE A 119 8.59 6.21 -22.77
CA PHE A 119 9.19 4.90 -22.56
C PHE A 119 10.66 4.86 -23.05
N LEU A 120 10.92 5.36 -24.25
CA LEU A 120 12.25 5.36 -24.85
C LEU A 120 13.23 6.25 -24.06
N ASP A 121 12.78 7.42 -23.65
CA ASP A 121 13.60 8.37 -22.87
C ASP A 121 13.98 7.78 -21.50
N ILE A 122 13.03 7.20 -20.77
CA ILE A 122 13.27 6.58 -19.45
C ILE A 122 14.17 5.35 -19.61
N LYS A 123 13.93 4.51 -20.62
CA LYS A 123 14.78 3.36 -20.88
C LYS A 123 16.22 3.75 -21.21
N LYS A 124 16.42 4.85 -21.91
CA LYS A 124 17.74 5.41 -22.21
C LYS A 124 18.40 5.98 -20.96
N GLU A 125 17.65 6.67 -20.11
CA GLU A 125 18.12 7.27 -18.86
C GLU A 125 18.57 6.20 -17.85
N TYR A 126 17.74 5.19 -17.63
CA TYR A 126 17.99 4.08 -16.71
C TYR A 126 18.37 2.82 -17.50
N ASN A 127 19.57 2.80 -18.07
CA ASN A 127 20.01 1.79 -19.01
C ASN A 127 20.79 0.61 -18.39
N ASP A 128 20.80 0.47 -17.08
CA ASP A 128 21.36 -0.71 -16.40
C ASP A 128 20.59 -1.97 -16.87
N LYS A 129 21.32 -3.01 -17.28
CA LYS A 129 20.73 -4.25 -17.82
C LYS A 129 19.80 -4.99 -16.85
N ARG A 130 19.95 -4.71 -15.56
CA ARG A 130 19.10 -5.26 -14.51
C ARG A 130 17.74 -4.56 -14.41
N ILE A 131 17.59 -3.37 -15.01
CA ILE A 131 16.35 -2.60 -15.01
C ILE A 131 15.49 -3.04 -16.20
N LEU A 132 14.39 -3.70 -15.91
CA LEU A 132 13.46 -4.21 -16.89
C LEU A 132 12.27 -3.24 -16.99
N HIS A 133 12.17 -2.54 -18.13
CA HIS A 133 11.15 -1.51 -18.31
C HIS A 133 9.85 -2.10 -18.84
N PHE A 134 8.72 -1.75 -18.19
CA PHE A 134 7.38 -1.95 -18.70
C PHE A 134 6.91 -0.65 -19.36
N THR A 135 6.11 -0.78 -20.42
CA THR A 135 5.41 0.37 -21.03
C THR A 135 4.03 0.57 -20.37
N SER A 136 3.32 1.60 -20.80
CA SER A 136 1.93 1.86 -20.41
C SER A 136 1.15 2.38 -21.61
N PHE A 137 -0.18 2.31 -21.54
CA PHE A 137 -1.00 2.84 -22.61
C PHE A 137 -0.94 4.38 -22.66
N ARG A 138 -0.97 4.91 -23.88
CA ARG A 138 -1.13 6.35 -24.13
C ARG A 138 -2.61 6.72 -24.03
N TRP A 139 -3.10 6.81 -22.80
CA TRP A 139 -4.51 7.08 -22.53
C TRP A 139 -5.00 8.44 -23.05
N ASP A 140 -4.09 9.37 -23.32
CA ASP A 140 -4.38 10.63 -23.99
C ASP A 140 -5.04 10.42 -25.37
N TYR A 141 -4.76 9.32 -26.04
CA TYR A 141 -5.39 9.00 -27.33
C TYR A 141 -6.82 8.42 -27.20
N ILE A 142 -7.22 7.90 -26.04
CA ILE A 142 -8.48 7.15 -25.90
C ILE A 142 -9.73 7.95 -26.32
N LYS A 143 -9.67 9.27 -26.26
CA LYS A 143 -10.76 10.17 -26.65
C LYS A 143 -10.81 10.47 -28.16
N GLU A 144 -9.80 10.05 -28.92
CA GLU A 144 -9.74 10.27 -30.35
C GLU A 144 -10.49 9.16 -31.11
N ALA A 145 -11.00 9.47 -32.30
CA ALA A 145 -11.75 8.50 -33.12
C ALA A 145 -10.92 7.27 -33.49
N ASP A 146 -9.60 7.45 -33.72
CA ASP A 146 -8.62 6.41 -34.03
C ASP A 146 -7.73 6.06 -32.82
N GLY A 147 -8.15 6.44 -31.60
CA GLY A 147 -7.35 6.38 -30.39
C GLY A 147 -6.86 4.99 -30.03
N VAL A 148 -7.73 3.97 -30.16
CA VAL A 148 -7.35 2.56 -29.92
C VAL A 148 -6.25 2.13 -30.90
N SER A 149 -6.34 2.52 -32.16
CA SER A 149 -5.31 2.20 -33.18
C SER A 149 -3.98 2.87 -32.86
N LYS A 150 -4.00 4.12 -32.37
CA LYS A 150 -2.79 4.85 -31.92
C LYS A 150 -2.15 4.23 -30.69
N ILE A 151 -2.97 3.84 -29.71
CA ILE A 151 -2.48 3.10 -28.52
C ILE A 151 -1.83 1.79 -28.96
N LEU A 152 -2.48 1.04 -29.83
CA LEU A 152 -1.97 -0.24 -30.33
C LEU A 152 -0.66 -0.08 -31.10
N ALA A 153 -0.55 0.93 -31.97
CA ALA A 153 0.67 1.22 -32.73
C ALA A 153 1.83 1.58 -31.80
N THR A 154 1.58 2.44 -30.78
CA THR A 154 2.57 2.81 -29.78
C THR A 154 3.03 1.58 -28.99
N LEU A 155 2.10 0.73 -28.56
CA LEU A 155 2.40 -0.47 -27.80
C LEU A 155 3.27 -1.46 -28.59
N LYS A 156 2.98 -1.67 -29.87
CA LYS A 156 3.81 -2.51 -30.76
C LYS A 156 5.23 -1.98 -30.87
N SER A 157 5.38 -0.67 -31.09
CA SER A 157 6.69 -0.02 -31.16
C SER A 157 7.47 -0.16 -29.84
N ASP A 158 6.80 -0.03 -28.70
CA ASP A 158 7.45 -0.19 -27.39
C ASP A 158 7.90 -1.65 -27.15
N PHE A 159 7.12 -2.63 -27.60
CA PHE A 159 7.51 -4.04 -27.54
C PHE A 159 8.74 -4.34 -28.41
N GLU A 160 8.76 -3.80 -29.64
CA GLU A 160 9.93 -3.89 -30.54
C GLU A 160 11.16 -3.21 -29.91
N ALA A 161 10.95 -2.08 -29.21
CA ALA A 161 11.99 -1.39 -28.47
C ALA A 161 12.39 -2.09 -27.16
N GLY A 162 11.78 -3.22 -26.80
CA GLY A 162 12.14 -4.10 -25.71
C GLY A 162 11.38 -3.90 -24.41
N ALA A 163 10.16 -3.36 -24.45
CA ALA A 163 9.28 -3.37 -23.28
C ALA A 163 8.97 -4.82 -22.86
N ARG A 164 9.16 -5.13 -21.56
CA ARG A 164 9.01 -6.48 -21.01
C ARG A 164 7.55 -6.80 -20.64
N GLY A 165 6.74 -5.78 -20.46
CA GLY A 165 5.32 -5.89 -20.12
C GLY A 165 4.63 -4.54 -20.17
N VAL A 166 3.41 -4.50 -19.64
CA VAL A 166 2.55 -3.32 -19.61
C VAL A 166 2.16 -3.00 -18.18
N LYS A 167 2.27 -1.72 -17.78
CA LYS A 167 1.68 -1.19 -16.53
C LYS A 167 0.36 -0.50 -16.83
N LEU A 168 -0.68 -0.92 -16.15
CA LEU A 168 -1.96 -0.21 -16.11
C LEU A 168 -2.10 0.49 -14.75
N TRP A 169 -2.41 1.79 -14.79
CA TRP A 169 -2.52 2.64 -13.62
C TRP A 169 -3.96 2.72 -13.12
N LYS A 170 -4.16 3.07 -11.87
CA LYS A 170 -5.48 3.11 -11.22
C LYS A 170 -6.53 4.03 -11.86
N ASN A 171 -6.10 5.04 -12.61
CA ASN A 171 -7.01 5.90 -13.36
C ASN A 171 -7.82 5.12 -14.42
N PHE A 172 -7.30 3.99 -14.92
CA PHE A 172 -8.06 3.03 -15.72
C PHE A 172 -9.07 2.31 -14.83
N GLY A 173 -10.33 2.43 -15.18
CA GLY A 173 -11.46 1.95 -14.38
C GLY A 173 -12.02 2.98 -13.40
N LEU A 174 -11.25 3.98 -12.95
CA LEU A 174 -11.72 5.04 -12.06
C LEU A 174 -12.16 6.31 -12.80
N GLU A 175 -11.28 6.89 -13.62
CA GLU A 175 -11.43 8.28 -14.11
C GLU A 175 -11.45 8.39 -15.63
N LEU A 176 -10.83 7.44 -16.34
CA LEU A 176 -10.74 7.50 -17.78
C LEU A 176 -12.12 7.42 -18.43
N LYS A 177 -12.31 8.23 -19.46
CA LYS A 177 -13.57 8.30 -20.21
C LYS A 177 -13.35 7.99 -21.67
N LYS A 178 -14.33 7.32 -22.26
CA LYS A 178 -14.47 7.07 -23.69
C LYS A 178 -14.80 8.37 -24.45
N PRO A 179 -14.75 8.37 -25.80
CA PRO A 179 -15.13 9.54 -26.62
C PRO A 179 -16.55 10.04 -26.34
N ASN A 180 -17.49 9.17 -26.00
CA ASN A 180 -18.87 9.50 -25.67
C ASN A 180 -19.08 10.05 -24.25
N GLY A 181 -17.98 10.20 -23.45
CA GLY A 181 -18.01 10.71 -22.09
C GLY A 181 -18.30 9.69 -20.99
N GLU A 182 -18.65 8.45 -21.35
CA GLU A 182 -18.84 7.36 -20.39
C GLU A 182 -17.49 6.92 -19.77
N ARG A 183 -17.53 6.39 -18.57
CA ARG A 183 -16.35 5.80 -17.91
C ARG A 183 -15.81 4.62 -18.73
N LEU A 184 -14.51 4.59 -18.92
CA LEU A 184 -13.82 3.47 -19.51
C LEU A 184 -13.69 2.36 -18.46
N ARG A 185 -14.42 1.29 -18.65
CA ARG A 185 -14.44 0.13 -17.74
C ARG A 185 -13.21 -0.76 -17.97
N LEU A 186 -12.83 -1.54 -16.95
CA LEU A 186 -11.71 -2.49 -17.08
C LEU A 186 -12.03 -3.63 -18.06
N ASP A 187 -13.30 -4.00 -18.21
CA ASP A 187 -13.79 -5.04 -19.11
C ASP A 187 -14.36 -4.51 -20.44
N ASP A 188 -14.09 -3.23 -20.78
CA ASP A 188 -14.66 -2.55 -21.96
C ASP A 188 -14.16 -3.19 -23.27
N GLU A 189 -15.09 -3.51 -24.17
CA GLU A 189 -14.82 -4.19 -25.44
C GLU A 189 -13.95 -3.34 -26.39
N ILE A 190 -13.97 -2.02 -26.28
CA ILE A 190 -13.14 -1.13 -27.10
C ILE A 190 -11.64 -1.44 -26.97
N LEU A 191 -11.22 -2.04 -25.86
CA LEU A 191 -9.82 -2.40 -25.58
C LEU A 191 -9.42 -3.77 -26.10
N GLU A 192 -10.35 -4.55 -26.64
CA GLU A 192 -10.10 -5.92 -27.09
C GLU A 192 -8.91 -6.04 -28.06
N PRO A 193 -8.76 -5.20 -29.10
CA PRO A 193 -7.61 -5.28 -29.99
C PRO A 193 -6.26 -5.10 -29.28
N ILE A 194 -6.24 -4.30 -28.20
CA ILE A 194 -5.02 -4.03 -27.43
C ILE A 194 -4.64 -5.25 -26.59
N PHE A 195 -5.61 -5.84 -25.86
CA PHE A 195 -5.35 -7.04 -25.06
C PHE A 195 -5.04 -8.27 -25.92
N GLN A 196 -5.66 -8.42 -27.09
CA GLN A 196 -5.30 -9.46 -28.07
C GLN A 196 -3.85 -9.33 -28.55
N GLU A 197 -3.37 -8.10 -28.77
CA GLU A 197 -1.96 -7.88 -29.13
C GLU A 197 -1.01 -8.23 -27.99
N ILE A 198 -1.36 -7.86 -26.74
CA ILE A 198 -0.58 -8.21 -25.54
C ILE A 198 -0.49 -9.75 -25.41
N GLU A 199 -1.61 -10.45 -25.61
CA GLU A 199 -1.66 -11.91 -25.58
C GLU A 199 -0.78 -12.51 -26.69
N ARG A 200 -0.89 -12.01 -27.93
CA ARG A 200 -0.09 -12.45 -29.06
C ARG A 200 1.43 -12.29 -28.85
N GLN A 201 1.83 -11.23 -28.14
CA GLN A 201 3.22 -10.93 -27.80
C GLN A 201 3.68 -11.63 -26.51
N GLU A 202 2.81 -12.42 -25.86
CA GLU A 202 3.06 -13.08 -24.58
C GLU A 202 3.59 -12.12 -23.50
N LYS A 203 3.08 -10.88 -23.47
CA LYS A 203 3.53 -9.87 -22.51
C LYS A 203 2.74 -9.94 -21.22
N ILE A 204 3.41 -9.56 -20.11
CA ILE A 204 2.82 -9.48 -18.78
C ILE A 204 2.08 -8.17 -18.63
N VAL A 205 0.97 -8.18 -17.89
CA VAL A 205 0.24 -6.98 -17.49
C VAL A 205 0.29 -6.82 -15.98
N SER A 206 0.97 -5.80 -15.51
CA SER A 206 0.92 -5.35 -14.12
C SER A 206 -0.16 -4.29 -13.97
N ILE A 207 -1.20 -4.57 -13.19
CA ILE A 207 -2.35 -3.68 -13.05
C ILE A 207 -2.54 -3.21 -11.61
N HIS A 208 -2.54 -1.88 -11.44
CA HIS A 208 -3.00 -1.21 -10.22
C HIS A 208 -4.48 -0.88 -10.41
N THR A 209 -5.34 -1.52 -9.65
CA THR A 209 -6.79 -1.35 -9.71
C THR A 209 -7.27 -0.65 -8.46
N ALA A 210 -7.85 0.55 -8.61
CA ALA A 210 -8.37 1.32 -7.48
C ALA A 210 -7.30 1.69 -6.43
N ASP A 211 -7.70 1.81 -5.18
CA ASP A 211 -6.91 2.04 -3.97
C ASP A 211 -7.56 1.26 -2.82
N PRO A 212 -7.01 1.27 -1.60
CA PRO A 212 -7.63 0.61 -0.45
C PRO A 212 -9.12 0.91 -0.32
N GLU A 213 -9.92 -0.09 -0.01
CA GLU A 213 -11.39 0.05 0.07
C GLU A 213 -11.83 1.20 0.98
N ALA A 214 -11.06 1.50 2.05
CA ALA A 214 -11.30 2.62 2.93
C ALA A 214 -11.30 4.00 2.22
N PHE A 215 -10.69 4.11 1.03
CA PHE A 215 -10.70 5.36 0.24
C PHE A 215 -12.06 5.61 -0.45
N PHE A 216 -12.92 4.61 -0.48
CA PHE A 216 -14.29 4.68 -1.01
C PHE A 216 -15.33 4.99 0.09
N TYR A 217 -14.90 5.14 1.34
CA TYR A 217 -15.76 5.48 2.47
C TYR A 217 -15.59 6.93 2.91
N PRO A 218 -16.54 7.49 3.70
CA PRO A 218 -16.39 8.84 4.25
C PRO A 218 -15.08 9.03 5.01
N ILE A 219 -14.54 10.25 4.97
CA ILE A 219 -13.37 10.64 5.78
C ILE A 219 -13.87 11.12 7.13
N ASP A 220 -14.19 10.18 8.01
CA ASP A 220 -14.72 10.44 9.35
C ASP A 220 -14.00 9.59 10.42
N GLU A 221 -14.49 9.63 11.66
CA GLU A 221 -13.90 8.92 12.80
C GLU A 221 -13.93 7.40 12.69
N THR A 222 -14.66 6.83 11.73
CA THR A 222 -14.76 5.38 11.50
C THR A 222 -13.78 4.88 10.43
N ASN A 223 -13.17 5.79 9.67
CA ASN A 223 -12.27 5.44 8.59
C ASN A 223 -10.87 5.10 9.10
N GLU A 224 -10.42 3.86 8.92
CA GLU A 224 -9.10 3.44 9.40
C GLU A 224 -7.93 4.17 8.72
N ARG A 225 -8.15 4.76 7.53
CA ARG A 225 -7.17 5.55 6.77
C ARG A 225 -7.34 7.06 6.98
N TYR A 226 -8.05 7.46 8.05
CA TYR A 226 -8.33 8.87 8.34
C TYR A 226 -7.07 9.74 8.34
N GLU A 227 -5.98 9.30 9.00
CA GLU A 227 -4.72 10.07 9.05
C GLU A 227 -4.07 10.28 7.68
N GLU A 228 -4.24 9.36 6.77
CA GLU A 228 -3.75 9.45 5.39
C GLU A 228 -4.65 10.37 4.56
N LEU A 229 -5.95 10.14 4.59
CA LEU A 229 -6.93 10.83 3.78
C LEU A 229 -7.14 12.30 4.17
N ILE A 230 -6.98 12.70 5.44
CA ILE A 230 -7.04 14.12 5.81
C ILE A 230 -5.85 14.94 5.27
N ARG A 231 -4.72 14.27 4.97
CA ARG A 231 -3.57 14.90 4.31
C ARG A 231 -3.70 14.89 2.79
N HIS A 232 -4.46 13.94 2.26
CA HIS A 232 -4.64 13.69 0.84
C HIS A 232 -6.12 13.46 0.51
N PRO A 233 -7.00 14.47 0.74
CA PRO A 233 -8.43 14.32 0.48
C PRO A 233 -8.75 14.06 -0.99
N GLU A 234 -7.84 14.45 -1.89
CA GLU A 234 -7.91 14.16 -3.32
C GLU A 234 -7.76 12.66 -3.67
N TRP A 235 -7.38 11.83 -2.70
CA TRP A 235 -7.32 10.36 -2.89
C TRP A 235 -8.63 9.68 -2.54
N SER A 236 -9.62 10.41 -2.03
CA SER A 236 -10.94 9.84 -1.70
C SER A 236 -11.78 9.64 -2.96
N PHE A 237 -12.35 8.46 -3.07
CA PHE A 237 -13.31 8.07 -4.11
C PHE A 237 -14.74 7.97 -3.57
N ASN A 238 -15.02 8.53 -2.40
CA ASN A 238 -16.33 8.53 -1.77
C ASN A 238 -17.24 9.60 -2.38
N SER A 239 -17.69 9.37 -3.60
CA SER A 239 -18.69 10.22 -4.27
C SER A 239 -19.42 9.44 -5.37
N GLU A 240 -20.57 9.96 -5.81
CA GLU A 240 -21.35 9.39 -6.93
C GLU A 240 -20.65 9.48 -8.29
N VAL A 241 -19.56 10.24 -8.38
CA VAL A 241 -18.75 10.39 -9.61
C VAL A 241 -17.90 9.15 -9.88
N PHE A 242 -17.49 8.44 -8.82
CA PHE A 242 -16.67 7.25 -8.92
C PHE A 242 -17.50 5.97 -8.82
N PRO A 243 -17.07 4.89 -9.50
CA PRO A 243 -17.69 3.59 -9.31
C PRO A 243 -17.44 3.08 -7.88
N LYS A 244 -18.29 2.17 -7.39
CA LYS A 244 -18.06 1.50 -6.12
C LYS A 244 -16.84 0.57 -6.22
N PHE A 245 -16.12 0.39 -5.10
CA PHE A 245 -14.98 -0.53 -5.02
C PHE A 245 -15.31 -1.91 -5.60
N GLN A 246 -16.41 -2.51 -5.15
CA GLN A 246 -16.82 -3.84 -5.60
C GLN A 246 -17.06 -3.91 -7.11
N GLU A 247 -17.64 -2.88 -7.71
CA GLU A 247 -17.90 -2.80 -9.16
C GLU A 247 -16.58 -2.89 -9.96
N ILE A 248 -15.56 -2.14 -9.53
CA ILE A 248 -14.25 -2.15 -10.19
C ILE A 248 -13.58 -3.53 -10.07
N MET A 249 -13.69 -4.16 -8.90
CA MET A 249 -13.12 -5.49 -8.69
C MET A 249 -13.78 -6.53 -9.59
N GLU A 250 -15.09 -6.47 -9.77
CA GLU A 250 -15.83 -7.35 -10.68
C GLU A 250 -15.46 -7.14 -12.16
N GLU A 251 -15.31 -5.88 -12.59
CA GLU A 251 -14.83 -5.56 -13.95
C GLU A 251 -13.43 -6.15 -14.19
N ARG A 252 -12.53 -5.98 -13.23
CA ARG A 252 -11.18 -6.54 -13.29
C ARG A 252 -11.18 -8.06 -13.42
N GLU A 253 -11.98 -8.75 -12.61
CA GLU A 253 -12.07 -10.21 -12.69
C GLU A 253 -12.66 -10.69 -14.01
N LYS A 254 -13.62 -9.97 -14.59
CA LYS A 254 -14.12 -10.26 -15.95
C LYS A 254 -13.01 -10.12 -16.99
N MET A 255 -12.19 -9.07 -16.89
CA MET A 255 -11.03 -8.88 -17.77
C MET A 255 -10.04 -10.05 -17.64
N PHE A 256 -9.70 -10.49 -16.42
CA PHE A 256 -8.79 -11.62 -16.21
C PHE A 256 -9.31 -12.92 -16.85
N LYS A 257 -10.60 -13.18 -16.73
CA LYS A 257 -11.26 -14.36 -17.34
C LYS A 257 -11.36 -14.25 -18.85
N LYS A 258 -11.54 -13.04 -19.38
CA LYS A 258 -11.62 -12.79 -20.83
C LYS A 258 -10.28 -13.07 -21.54
N TYR A 259 -9.15 -12.85 -20.86
CA TYR A 259 -7.80 -13.02 -21.40
C TYR A 259 -6.96 -14.05 -20.61
N PRO A 260 -7.32 -15.34 -20.64
CA PRO A 260 -6.72 -16.36 -19.77
C PRO A 260 -5.26 -16.69 -20.08
N LYS A 261 -4.76 -16.34 -21.26
CA LYS A 261 -3.36 -16.56 -21.65
C LYS A 261 -2.45 -15.40 -21.22
N ILE A 262 -3.00 -14.21 -20.94
CA ILE A 262 -2.22 -13.11 -20.40
C ILE A 262 -1.88 -13.42 -18.94
N LYS A 263 -0.61 -13.27 -18.58
CA LYS A 263 -0.15 -13.30 -17.20
C LYS A 263 -0.35 -11.93 -16.58
N PHE A 264 -1.27 -11.84 -15.60
CA PHE A 264 -1.53 -10.61 -14.86
C PHE A 264 -0.79 -10.63 -13.54
N VAL A 265 -0.27 -9.46 -13.15
CA VAL A 265 0.13 -9.15 -11.78
C VAL A 265 -0.87 -8.13 -11.23
N SER A 266 -1.76 -8.57 -10.35
CA SER A 266 -2.69 -7.68 -9.66
C SER A 266 -1.94 -7.05 -8.50
N LEU A 267 -1.51 -5.82 -8.70
CA LEU A 267 -0.63 -5.08 -7.79
C LEU A 267 -1.32 -4.78 -6.46
N HIS A 268 -0.53 -4.44 -5.44
CA HIS A 268 -1.02 -4.09 -4.11
C HIS A 268 -1.90 -5.19 -3.48
N PHE A 269 -1.44 -6.44 -3.57
CA PHE A 269 -2.17 -7.61 -3.07
C PHE A 269 -3.55 -7.80 -3.72
N GLY A 270 -3.69 -7.31 -4.96
CA GLY A 270 -4.97 -7.30 -5.65
C GLY A 270 -6.03 -6.43 -4.98
N GLU A 271 -5.62 -5.46 -4.16
CA GLU A 271 -6.44 -4.59 -3.30
C GLU A 271 -7.23 -5.34 -2.21
N PHE A 272 -6.85 -6.57 -1.88
CA PHE A 272 -7.52 -7.40 -0.88
C PHE A 272 -6.66 -7.75 0.35
N ALA A 273 -5.62 -6.94 0.66
CA ALA A 273 -4.78 -7.18 1.84
C ALA A 273 -5.55 -7.13 3.17
N HIS A 274 -6.67 -6.43 3.22
CA HIS A 274 -7.59 -6.32 4.35
C HIS A 274 -8.64 -7.46 4.39
N ARG A 275 -8.78 -8.24 3.31
CA ARG A 275 -9.74 -9.36 3.18
C ARG A 275 -9.09 -10.55 2.48
N LEU A 276 -8.33 -11.35 3.24
CA LEU A 276 -7.58 -12.48 2.68
C LEU A 276 -8.46 -13.55 2.00
N GLU A 277 -9.71 -13.68 2.40
CA GLU A 277 -10.68 -14.56 1.75
C GLU A 277 -10.98 -14.12 0.30
N ASP A 278 -11.08 -12.81 0.05
CA ASP A 278 -11.26 -12.28 -1.30
C ASP A 278 -9.99 -12.43 -2.15
N ALA A 279 -8.81 -12.26 -1.55
CA ALA A 279 -7.55 -12.56 -2.21
C ALA A 279 -7.43 -14.06 -2.56
N ASP A 280 -7.86 -14.94 -1.67
CA ASP A 280 -7.89 -16.41 -1.89
C ASP A 280 -8.84 -16.75 -3.05
N ARG A 281 -10.03 -16.19 -3.06
CA ARG A 281 -11.01 -16.35 -4.14
C ARG A 281 -10.46 -15.84 -5.47
N LEU A 282 -9.83 -14.65 -5.48
CA LEU A 282 -9.20 -14.07 -6.66
C LEU A 282 -8.20 -15.04 -7.29
N LEU A 283 -7.26 -15.57 -6.50
CA LEU A 283 -6.22 -16.48 -6.99
C LEU A 283 -6.78 -17.85 -7.38
N THR A 284 -7.80 -18.34 -6.67
CA THR A 284 -8.46 -19.60 -6.98
C THR A 284 -9.19 -19.55 -8.33
N THR A 285 -9.92 -18.45 -8.58
CA THR A 285 -10.77 -18.32 -9.77
C THR A 285 -10.01 -17.83 -11.02
N ASN A 286 -8.80 -17.29 -10.85
CA ASN A 286 -8.00 -16.71 -11.94
C ASN A 286 -6.58 -17.30 -11.95
N PRO A 287 -6.36 -18.48 -12.57
CA PRO A 287 -5.05 -19.15 -12.57
C PRO A 287 -3.94 -18.38 -13.29
N ASN A 288 -4.28 -17.39 -14.09
CA ASN A 288 -3.36 -16.51 -14.80
C ASN A 288 -2.97 -15.24 -14.03
N VAL A 289 -3.41 -15.09 -12.77
CA VAL A 289 -3.13 -13.92 -11.93
C VAL A 289 -2.11 -14.24 -10.84
N SER A 290 -1.11 -13.40 -10.65
CA SER A 290 -0.25 -13.31 -9.46
C SER A 290 -0.53 -11.99 -8.74
N ILE A 291 -0.10 -11.89 -7.49
CA ILE A 291 -0.22 -10.66 -6.68
C ILE A 291 1.15 -10.25 -6.16
N ASP A 292 1.36 -8.97 -5.89
CA ASP A 292 2.53 -8.49 -5.17
C ASP A 292 2.18 -7.97 -3.77
N ILE A 293 3.19 -7.74 -2.95
CA ILE A 293 3.02 -7.23 -1.58
C ILE A 293 3.27 -5.72 -1.45
N ALA A 294 3.46 -5.05 -2.58
CA ALA A 294 3.85 -3.65 -2.62
C ALA A 294 2.83 -2.75 -1.91
N ALA A 295 3.31 -1.92 -1.00
CA ALA A 295 2.54 -0.96 -0.20
C ALA A 295 1.35 -1.57 0.58
N ARG A 296 1.40 -2.89 0.93
CA ARG A 296 0.34 -3.60 1.68
C ARG A 296 0.83 -4.35 2.92
N ILE A 297 2.11 -4.27 3.27
CA ILE A 297 2.63 -4.89 4.50
C ILE A 297 2.02 -4.27 5.76
N ASP A 298 1.55 -3.03 5.68
CA ASP A 298 0.83 -2.33 6.73
C ASP A 298 -0.52 -2.97 7.09
N GLU A 299 -1.20 -3.59 6.13
CA GLU A 299 -2.42 -4.36 6.34
C GLU A 299 -2.10 -5.82 6.69
N LEU A 300 -1.28 -6.46 5.89
CA LEU A 300 -0.89 -7.86 6.05
C LEU A 300 -0.21 -8.14 7.41
N GLY A 301 0.62 -7.23 7.89
CA GLY A 301 1.35 -7.37 9.14
C GLY A 301 0.50 -7.20 10.41
N ARG A 302 -0.74 -6.73 10.30
CA ARG A 302 -1.69 -6.69 11.43
C ARG A 302 -2.24 -8.08 11.80
N HIS A 303 -2.23 -9.00 10.85
CA HIS A 303 -2.79 -10.34 10.98
C HIS A 303 -1.76 -11.43 10.65
N PRO A 304 -0.61 -11.51 11.37
CA PRO A 304 0.56 -12.30 10.96
C PRO A 304 0.29 -13.80 10.84
N ILE A 305 -0.62 -14.35 11.65
CA ILE A 305 -0.96 -15.78 11.62
C ILE A 305 -1.67 -16.11 10.31
N GLN A 306 -2.77 -15.44 10.02
CA GLN A 306 -3.56 -15.65 8.80
C GLN A 306 -2.76 -15.32 7.54
N THR A 307 -1.98 -14.25 7.59
CA THR A 307 -1.10 -13.86 6.49
C THR A 307 -0.04 -14.93 6.21
N ARG A 308 0.59 -15.51 7.23
CA ARG A 308 1.56 -16.60 7.05
C ARG A 308 0.92 -17.83 6.43
N GLU A 309 -0.29 -18.21 6.84
CA GLU A 309 -1.06 -19.31 6.25
C GLU A 309 -1.36 -19.04 4.77
N PHE A 310 -1.82 -17.83 4.45
CA PHE A 310 -2.07 -17.40 3.09
C PHE A 310 -0.80 -17.45 2.21
N PHE A 311 0.34 -16.93 2.72
CA PHE A 311 1.63 -16.95 2.03
C PHE A 311 2.14 -18.39 1.81
N THR A 312 1.88 -19.29 2.75
CA THR A 312 2.23 -20.70 2.62
C THR A 312 1.39 -21.38 1.52
N LYS A 313 0.09 -21.11 1.49
CA LYS A 313 -0.83 -21.65 0.47
C LYS A 313 -0.50 -21.14 -0.92
N TRP A 314 -0.25 -19.84 -1.06
CA TRP A 314 -0.10 -19.15 -2.34
C TRP A 314 1.36 -18.77 -2.66
N GLN A 315 2.33 -19.46 -2.06
CA GLN A 315 3.75 -19.16 -2.16
C GLN A 315 4.27 -19.06 -3.61
N ASP A 316 3.62 -19.71 -4.57
CA ASP A 316 3.99 -19.71 -6.01
C ASP A 316 3.33 -18.58 -6.82
N ARG A 317 2.52 -17.74 -6.17
CA ARG A 317 1.71 -16.70 -6.82
C ARG A 317 1.91 -15.32 -6.20
N ILE A 318 2.78 -15.18 -5.20
CA ILE A 318 3.10 -13.93 -4.52
C ILE A 318 4.46 -13.44 -5.00
N LEU A 319 4.53 -12.17 -5.39
CA LEU A 319 5.74 -11.51 -5.85
C LEU A 319 6.22 -10.48 -4.82
N PHE A 320 7.52 -10.29 -4.75
CA PHE A 320 8.11 -9.22 -3.96
C PHE A 320 8.01 -7.89 -4.72
N GLY A 321 7.56 -6.84 -4.05
CA GLY A 321 7.51 -5.48 -4.56
C GLY A 321 7.40 -4.47 -3.43
N MET A 322 7.97 -3.28 -3.63
CA MET A 322 7.96 -2.22 -2.63
C MET A 322 7.14 -1.00 -3.03
N ASP A 323 6.87 -0.78 -4.32
CA ASP A 323 6.21 0.42 -4.85
C ASP A 323 7.07 1.69 -4.68
N GLY A 324 8.17 1.76 -5.41
CA GLY A 324 9.06 2.93 -5.37
C GLY A 324 10.48 2.65 -5.85
N PRO A 325 11.39 3.62 -5.67
CA PRO A 325 12.81 3.42 -5.96
C PRO A 325 13.45 2.44 -4.96
N PRO A 326 14.67 1.94 -5.25
CA PRO A 326 15.39 1.02 -4.36
C PRO A 326 15.95 1.77 -3.15
N GLU A 327 15.17 1.84 -2.07
CA GLU A 327 15.50 2.53 -0.81
C GLU A 327 15.81 1.53 0.31
N LYS A 328 16.98 1.66 0.96
CA LYS A 328 17.42 0.76 2.03
C LYS A 328 16.46 0.71 3.21
N GLU A 329 16.01 1.89 3.71
CA GLU A 329 15.10 1.95 4.86
C GLU A 329 13.78 1.24 4.59
N LYS A 330 13.25 1.38 3.38
CA LYS A 330 12.02 0.72 2.97
C LYS A 330 12.23 -0.79 2.86
N LEU A 331 13.29 -1.22 2.18
CA LEU A 331 13.63 -2.64 2.03
C LEU A 331 13.82 -3.34 3.37
N SER A 332 14.53 -2.71 4.33
CA SER A 332 14.77 -3.31 5.64
C SER A 332 13.47 -3.61 6.40
N ILE A 333 12.44 -2.79 6.23
CA ILE A 333 11.11 -3.04 6.84
C ILE A 333 10.44 -4.27 6.18
N TYR A 334 10.52 -4.41 4.85
CA TYR A 334 10.01 -5.60 4.15
C TYR A 334 10.77 -6.87 4.53
N VAL A 335 12.09 -6.79 4.65
CA VAL A 335 12.92 -7.91 5.13
C VAL A 335 12.51 -8.31 6.54
N ARG A 336 12.37 -7.34 7.44
CA ARG A 336 11.90 -7.58 8.80
C ARG A 336 10.53 -8.23 8.83
N PHE A 337 9.60 -7.76 8.00
CA PHE A 337 8.26 -8.32 7.87
C PHE A 337 8.27 -9.77 7.38
N LEU A 338 9.06 -10.08 6.35
CA LEU A 338 9.05 -11.42 5.74
C LEU A 338 9.89 -12.44 6.51
N GLU A 339 11.10 -12.04 6.97
CA GLU A 339 12.11 -12.98 7.46
C GLU A 339 12.15 -13.14 8.98
N THR A 340 11.52 -12.23 9.75
CA THR A 340 11.61 -12.26 11.22
C THR A 340 10.27 -12.56 11.87
N GLN A 341 10.30 -12.92 13.15
CA GLN A 341 9.13 -13.02 14.01
C GLN A 341 9.03 -11.81 14.96
N ASP A 342 9.63 -10.69 14.57
CA ASP A 342 9.59 -9.46 15.34
C ASP A 342 8.13 -8.99 15.51
N GLU A 343 7.83 -8.43 16.69
CA GLU A 343 6.49 -8.01 17.03
C GLU A 343 6.42 -6.49 17.18
N TYR A 344 5.27 -5.90 16.86
CA TYR A 344 4.89 -4.53 17.18
C TYR A 344 5.90 -3.46 16.71
N PHE A 345 6.23 -3.45 15.42
CA PHE A 345 7.16 -2.49 14.82
C PHE A 345 6.49 -1.61 13.75
N ASP A 346 7.18 -0.51 13.40
CA ASP A 346 6.70 0.42 12.38
C ASP A 346 6.80 -0.20 10.97
N TYR A 347 5.77 0.02 10.16
CA TYR A 347 5.67 -0.49 8.77
C TYR A 347 6.17 0.48 7.71
N TYR A 348 6.74 1.62 8.12
CA TYR A 348 7.24 2.67 7.23
C TYR A 348 8.43 3.37 7.88
N PRO A 349 9.29 4.07 7.09
CA PRO A 349 10.39 4.86 7.61
C PRO A 349 9.92 5.94 8.59
N VAL A 350 10.65 6.13 9.69
CA VAL A 350 10.28 7.03 10.81
C VAL A 350 10.07 8.48 10.38
N ASN A 351 10.74 8.91 9.30
CA ASN A 351 10.66 10.26 8.75
C ASN A 351 9.46 10.48 7.80
N LYS A 352 8.69 9.45 7.48
CA LYS A 352 7.52 9.55 6.60
C LYS A 352 6.22 9.55 7.42
N PRO A 353 5.15 10.20 6.94
CA PRO A 353 3.85 10.15 7.59
C PRO A 353 3.30 8.73 7.61
N ARG A 354 2.75 8.31 8.74
CA ARG A 354 2.07 7.01 8.85
C ARG A 354 0.69 7.07 8.17
N LYS A 355 0.20 5.91 7.76
CA LYS A 355 -1.14 5.75 7.18
C LYS A 355 -2.22 5.66 8.25
N GLY A 356 -1.88 5.05 9.39
CA GLY A 356 -2.74 4.88 10.56
C GLY A 356 -1.95 4.56 11.82
N ILE A 357 -2.63 4.41 12.96
CA ILE A 357 -2.04 4.34 14.30
C ILE A 357 -1.65 2.92 14.77
N TRP A 358 -1.54 1.97 13.87
CA TRP A 358 -1.19 0.58 14.18
C TRP A 358 0.30 0.28 13.98
N LYS A 359 0.70 -0.88 14.43
CA LYS A 359 2.00 -1.52 14.23
C LYS A 359 1.81 -2.84 13.52
N ILE A 360 2.89 -3.42 13.00
CA ILE A 360 2.88 -4.70 12.32
C ILE A 360 3.77 -5.73 13.00
N TYR A 361 3.66 -6.98 12.55
CA TYR A 361 4.37 -8.15 13.06
C TYR A 361 5.02 -8.90 11.91
N GLY A 362 6.17 -9.48 12.16
CA GLY A 362 6.90 -10.28 11.19
C GLY A 362 6.26 -11.65 10.95
N LEU A 363 6.38 -12.15 9.73
CA LEU A 363 5.83 -13.43 9.32
C LEU A 363 6.75 -14.61 9.65
N GLY A 364 8.06 -14.40 9.71
CA GLY A 364 9.04 -15.47 9.91
C GLY A 364 8.87 -16.61 8.90
N LEU A 365 8.81 -16.26 7.61
CA LEU A 365 8.62 -17.23 6.54
C LEU A 365 9.81 -18.19 6.42
N SER A 366 9.53 -19.43 6.04
CA SER A 366 10.58 -20.42 5.80
C SER A 366 11.41 -20.08 4.54
N THR A 367 12.66 -20.54 4.54
CA THR A 367 13.61 -20.34 3.42
C THR A 367 13.03 -20.69 2.03
N PRO A 368 12.32 -21.83 1.83
CA PRO A 368 11.73 -22.14 0.53
C PRO A 368 10.71 -21.10 0.08
N ILE A 369 9.86 -20.62 0.99
CA ILE A 369 8.84 -19.61 0.68
C ILE A 369 9.50 -18.26 0.35
N LEU A 370 10.51 -17.86 1.13
CA LEU A 370 11.26 -16.61 0.88
C LEU A 370 11.90 -16.60 -0.51
N LYS A 371 12.57 -17.69 -0.93
CA LYS A 371 13.18 -17.80 -2.27
C LYS A 371 12.16 -17.61 -3.39
N LYS A 372 10.99 -18.22 -3.25
CA LYS A 372 9.91 -18.07 -4.23
C LYS A 372 9.43 -16.63 -4.34
N ILE A 373 9.11 -16.00 -3.21
CA ILE A 373 8.56 -14.63 -3.17
C ILE A 373 9.59 -13.62 -3.64
N TYR A 374 10.82 -13.71 -3.15
CA TYR A 374 11.88 -12.76 -3.52
C TYR A 374 12.33 -12.87 -4.96
N TYR A 375 12.35 -14.08 -5.52
CA TYR A 375 13.08 -14.30 -6.75
C TYR A 375 12.38 -15.24 -7.75
N GLU A 376 12.11 -16.49 -7.36
CA GLU A 376 11.77 -17.56 -8.30
C GLU A 376 10.47 -17.29 -9.06
N ASN A 377 9.43 -16.80 -8.37
CA ASN A 377 8.14 -16.52 -8.99
C ASN A 377 8.24 -15.46 -10.08
N THR A 378 8.93 -14.36 -9.79
CA THR A 378 9.11 -13.27 -10.77
C THR A 378 10.03 -13.70 -11.91
N LYS A 379 11.07 -14.49 -11.63
CA LYS A 379 11.94 -15.05 -12.66
C LYS A 379 11.19 -15.94 -13.64
N ILE A 380 10.36 -16.85 -13.13
CA ILE A 380 9.51 -17.73 -13.95
C ILE A 380 8.52 -16.90 -14.78
N LEU A 381 7.86 -15.92 -14.15
CA LEU A 381 6.88 -15.06 -14.81
C LEU A 381 7.49 -14.30 -15.99
N LEU A 382 8.71 -13.77 -15.83
CA LEU A 382 9.43 -12.98 -16.85
C LEU A 382 10.26 -13.83 -17.83
N LYS A 383 10.34 -15.14 -17.63
CA LYS A 383 11.20 -16.05 -18.43
C LYS A 383 12.68 -15.57 -18.43
N LEU A 384 13.26 -15.27 -17.23
CA LEU A 384 14.63 -14.83 -17.02
C LEU A 384 15.60 -15.99 -16.82
#